data_6f6ec8af82863f2bcaf22e40e6ddb18e
#
_entry.id   6f6ec8af82863f2bcaf22e40e6ddb18e
#
_cell.length_a   1.000
_cell.length_b   1.000
_cell.length_c   1.000
_cell.angle_alpha   90.00
_cell.angle_beta   90.00
_cell.angle_gamma   90.00
#
_symmetry.space_group_name_H-M   'P 1'
#
loop_
_entity.id
_entity.type
_entity.pdbx_description
1 polymer ?
#
loop_
_entity_poly.entity_id
_entity_poly.type
_entity_poly.pdbx_seq_one_letter_code
_entity_poly.pdbx_strand_id
1 'polypeptide(L)'
;MNKIKILSDRKTSSHILSVETITDIVQYLESYPRIFVLYDISVKGYADKLIHKINDINGTTGNQKTVDSFAMIAEEEKKNMQSVMQVCSWLLEKNADRNALLLGIGGGITTDITGFAASIYKRGLRFAFVPTTILSQVDAAIGGKNGVNFMNYKNMLGTIRMPEFVFECPEVLETISYRDFVSGSAEMLKTFIIDNRDYNYEKAVRIFSLIHSSKDKDSSIKSYKKELLTLIHAAADIKADIVSRDKYEKGERRKLNLGHTFAHAIEWQASLTNKQTGGSNNISHGEAVAIGISIAADLSQQIGICKDKELARNIQNDFVSCGLATASPFQPASLADAMKKDKKTEDGMVHFILIESIGKVVEKNLEVEKVLNIIEKDK
;
A
#
# COMPACT_ATOMS: atom_id res chain seq x y z
N MET A 1 6.52 -19.23 14.13
CA MET A 1 5.41 -18.25 14.02
C MET A 1 5.87 -16.93 14.60
N ASN A 2 6.17 -15.97 13.77
CA ASN A 2 6.62 -14.65 14.25
C ASN A 2 5.43 -13.70 14.28
N LYS A 3 5.01 -13.31 15.48
CA LYS A 3 4.09 -12.20 15.69
C LYS A 3 4.92 -10.92 15.54
N ILE A 4 4.75 -10.21 14.42
CA ILE A 4 5.64 -9.11 14.08
C ILE A 4 5.34 -7.89 14.94
N LYS A 5 4.07 -7.51 15.14
CA LYS A 5 3.76 -6.34 15.97
C LYS A 5 2.29 -6.20 16.37
N ILE A 6 2.06 -5.54 17.49
CA ILE A 6 0.76 -5.11 17.96
C ILE A 6 0.68 -3.59 17.78
N LEU A 7 -0.21 -3.16 16.89
CA LEU A 7 -0.65 -1.77 16.83
C LEU A 7 -1.81 -1.62 17.80
N SER A 8 -1.62 -0.97 18.93
CA SER A 8 -2.70 -0.80 19.92
C SER A 8 -3.11 0.65 20.07
N ASP A 9 -4.40 0.91 20.15
CA ASP A 9 -4.94 2.06 20.87
C ASP A 9 -5.61 1.56 22.16
N ARG A 10 -6.10 2.50 23.00
CA ARG A 10 -6.69 2.16 24.32
C ARG A 10 -7.86 1.14 24.27
N LYS A 11 -8.35 0.75 23.08
CA LYS A 11 -9.54 -0.10 22.91
C LYS A 11 -9.36 -1.25 21.92
N THR A 12 -8.41 -1.18 20.98
CA THR A 12 -8.22 -2.20 19.94
C THR A 12 -6.74 -2.46 19.67
N SER A 13 -6.36 -3.72 19.61
CA SER A 13 -5.06 -4.15 19.11
C SER A 13 -5.19 -4.68 17.69
N SER A 14 -4.27 -4.33 16.81
CA SER A 14 -4.13 -4.91 15.47
C SER A 14 -2.84 -5.71 15.43
N HIS A 15 -2.89 -6.90 14.86
CA HIS A 15 -1.76 -7.82 14.83
C HIS A 15 -1.32 -8.07 13.39
N ILE A 16 -0.04 -7.86 13.10
CA ILE A 16 0.58 -8.34 11.87
C ILE A 16 1.13 -9.74 12.18
N LEU A 17 0.66 -10.73 11.44
CA LEU A 17 0.93 -12.13 11.67
C LEU A 17 1.52 -12.78 10.42
N SER A 18 2.71 -13.34 10.55
CA SER A 18 3.30 -14.15 9.48
C SER A 18 2.77 -15.58 9.57
N VAL A 19 2.24 -16.09 8.46
CA VAL A 19 1.77 -17.45 8.28
C VAL A 19 2.48 -18.08 7.09
N GLU A 20 2.67 -19.38 7.04
CA GLU A 20 3.36 -20.03 5.91
C GLU A 20 2.43 -20.19 4.71
N THR A 21 1.21 -20.61 4.96
CA THR A 21 0.17 -20.82 3.96
C THR A 21 -1.11 -20.10 4.33
N ILE A 22 -1.99 -19.87 3.36
CA ILE A 22 -3.28 -19.21 3.60
C ILE A 22 -4.19 -20.06 4.51
N THR A 23 -4.00 -21.37 4.54
CA THR A 23 -4.78 -22.25 5.40
C THR A 23 -4.39 -22.16 6.87
N ASP A 24 -3.18 -21.70 7.20
CA ASP A 24 -2.74 -21.50 8.59
C ASP A 24 -3.49 -20.35 9.29
N ILE A 25 -4.16 -19.50 8.53
CA ILE A 25 -5.00 -18.43 9.07
C ILE A 25 -6.13 -18.96 9.93
N VAL A 26 -6.63 -20.17 9.65
CA VAL A 26 -7.80 -20.76 10.31
C VAL A 26 -7.67 -20.81 11.83
N GLN A 27 -6.48 -21.03 12.37
CA GLN A 27 -6.23 -21.03 13.82
C GLN A 27 -6.54 -19.69 14.51
N TYR A 28 -6.48 -18.58 13.77
CA TYR A 28 -6.81 -17.25 14.28
C TYR A 28 -8.30 -16.91 14.13
N LEU A 29 -9.02 -17.74 13.38
CA LEU A 29 -10.45 -17.55 13.11
C LEU A 29 -11.36 -18.33 14.05
N GLU A 30 -10.81 -19.05 15.04
CA GLU A 30 -11.57 -19.93 15.94
C GLU A 30 -12.65 -19.20 16.75
N SER A 31 -12.40 -17.97 17.14
CA SER A 31 -13.33 -17.16 17.95
C SER A 31 -14.48 -16.52 17.14
N TYR A 32 -14.48 -16.67 15.80
CA TYR A 32 -15.50 -16.08 14.95
C TYR A 32 -16.50 -17.15 14.47
N PRO A 33 -17.76 -17.08 14.90
CA PRO A 33 -18.78 -18.06 14.48
C PRO A 33 -19.19 -17.89 13.02
N ARG A 34 -19.05 -16.65 12.49
CA ARG A 34 -19.41 -16.31 11.11
C ARG A 34 -18.27 -15.54 10.44
N ILE A 35 -17.87 -15.99 9.26
CA ILE A 35 -16.78 -15.43 8.48
C ILE A 35 -17.32 -15.06 7.10
N PHE A 36 -17.08 -13.83 6.71
CA PHE A 36 -17.41 -13.29 5.39
C PHE A 36 -16.12 -13.03 4.64
N VAL A 37 -15.89 -13.72 3.52
CA VAL A 37 -14.68 -13.60 2.72
C VAL A 37 -14.97 -12.73 1.50
N LEU A 38 -14.45 -11.50 1.50
CA LEU A 38 -14.42 -10.63 0.33
C LEU A 38 -13.09 -10.83 -0.39
N TYR A 39 -13.10 -11.19 -1.66
CA TYR A 39 -11.85 -11.45 -2.36
C TYR A 39 -11.82 -10.88 -3.77
N ASP A 40 -10.62 -10.50 -4.22
CA ASP A 40 -10.37 -10.19 -5.62
C ASP A 40 -10.46 -11.47 -6.46
N ILE A 41 -11.20 -11.42 -7.56
CA ILE A 41 -11.38 -12.57 -8.46
C ILE A 41 -10.05 -13.13 -8.98
N SER A 42 -9.02 -12.30 -9.12
CA SER A 42 -7.69 -12.71 -9.57
C SER A 42 -6.99 -13.68 -8.61
N VAL A 43 -7.36 -13.64 -7.33
CA VAL A 43 -6.81 -14.50 -6.27
C VAL A 43 -7.81 -15.52 -5.73
N LYS A 44 -8.84 -15.86 -6.54
CA LYS A 44 -9.89 -16.83 -6.19
C LYS A 44 -9.33 -18.14 -5.64
N GLY A 45 -8.24 -18.67 -6.20
CA GLY A 45 -7.64 -19.92 -5.78
C GLY A 45 -7.22 -19.93 -4.29
N TYR A 46 -6.73 -18.81 -3.78
CA TYR A 46 -6.41 -18.66 -2.34
C TYR A 46 -7.66 -18.57 -1.47
N ALA A 47 -8.67 -17.84 -1.93
CA ALA A 47 -9.94 -17.76 -1.22
C ALA A 47 -10.60 -19.13 -1.11
N ASP A 48 -10.66 -19.90 -2.20
CA ASP A 48 -11.23 -21.24 -2.24
C ASP A 48 -10.47 -22.19 -1.29
N LYS A 49 -9.13 -22.20 -1.30
CA LYS A 49 -8.31 -23.01 -0.38
C LYS A 49 -8.66 -22.73 1.09
N LEU A 50 -8.79 -21.45 1.47
CA LEU A 50 -9.13 -21.06 2.84
C LEU A 50 -10.55 -21.49 3.21
N ILE A 51 -11.52 -21.24 2.33
CA ILE A 51 -12.93 -21.61 2.53
C ILE A 51 -13.08 -23.11 2.71
N HIS A 52 -12.46 -23.91 1.85
CA HIS A 52 -12.44 -25.37 1.97
C HIS A 52 -11.88 -25.80 3.32
N LYS A 53 -10.73 -25.23 3.73
CA LYS A 53 -10.12 -25.58 5.01
C LYS A 53 -11.00 -25.25 6.21
N ILE A 54 -11.72 -24.11 6.19
CA ILE A 54 -12.66 -23.75 7.26
C ILE A 54 -13.83 -24.76 7.32
N ASN A 55 -14.36 -25.16 6.15
CA ASN A 55 -15.47 -26.12 6.07
C ASN A 55 -15.04 -27.52 6.54
N ASP A 56 -13.83 -27.98 6.21
CA ASP A 56 -13.29 -29.27 6.64
C ASP A 56 -13.20 -29.37 8.18
N ILE A 57 -12.75 -28.29 8.84
CA ILE A 57 -12.66 -28.23 10.30
C ILE A 57 -14.05 -28.27 10.93
N ASN A 58 -15.06 -27.63 10.34
CA ASN A 58 -16.44 -27.70 10.79
C ASN A 58 -16.96 -29.13 10.82
N GLY A 59 -16.63 -29.94 9.80
CA GLY A 59 -17.02 -31.35 9.72
C GLY A 59 -16.39 -32.22 10.80
N THR A 60 -15.23 -31.85 11.32
CA THR A 60 -14.48 -32.66 12.30
C THR A 60 -14.70 -32.26 13.77
N THR A 61 -14.97 -30.97 14.03
CA THR A 61 -15.04 -30.45 15.42
C THR A 61 -16.44 -30.23 15.95
N GLY A 62 -17.47 -30.38 15.11
CA GLY A 62 -18.88 -30.13 15.50
C GLY A 62 -19.21 -28.63 15.73
N ASN A 63 -18.22 -27.73 15.63
CA ASN A 63 -18.41 -26.29 15.68
C ASN A 63 -18.83 -25.80 14.30
N GLN A 64 -20.11 -25.54 14.11
CA GLN A 64 -20.62 -25.02 12.81
C GLN A 64 -20.28 -23.54 12.63
N LYS A 65 -19.09 -23.25 12.10
CA LYS A 65 -18.80 -21.91 11.55
C LYS A 65 -19.46 -21.79 10.19
N THR A 66 -20.10 -20.67 9.92
CA THR A 66 -20.60 -20.38 8.59
C THR A 66 -19.63 -19.48 7.84
N VAL A 67 -19.35 -19.82 6.58
CA VAL A 67 -18.51 -19.04 5.68
C VAL A 67 -19.33 -18.66 4.46
N ASP A 68 -19.46 -17.38 4.23
CA ASP A 68 -20.01 -16.81 3.00
C ASP A 68 -18.88 -16.09 2.25
N SER A 69 -18.95 -16.07 0.93
CA SER A 69 -17.93 -15.40 0.12
C SER A 69 -18.52 -14.49 -0.96
N PHE A 70 -17.79 -13.43 -1.31
CA PHE A 70 -18.15 -12.49 -2.33
C PHE A 70 -16.90 -12.14 -3.17
N ALA A 71 -16.97 -12.41 -4.46
CA ALA A 71 -15.91 -12.05 -5.41
C ALA A 71 -16.12 -10.62 -5.91
N MET A 72 -15.04 -9.85 -5.96
CA MET A 72 -15.04 -8.53 -6.57
C MET A 72 -13.96 -8.41 -7.65
N ILE A 73 -14.09 -7.46 -8.55
CA ILE A 73 -13.07 -7.06 -9.50
C ILE A 73 -12.34 -5.85 -8.88
N ALA A 74 -11.07 -6.02 -8.54
CA ALA A 74 -10.28 -5.00 -7.86
C ALA A 74 -9.56 -4.09 -8.89
N GLU A 75 -10.33 -3.30 -9.63
CA GLU A 75 -9.86 -2.25 -10.53
C GLU A 75 -10.00 -0.88 -9.86
N GLU A 76 -9.15 0.09 -10.23
CA GLU A 76 -9.14 1.41 -9.61
C GLU A 76 -10.48 2.16 -9.81
N GLU A 77 -11.15 1.97 -10.95
CA GLU A 77 -12.49 2.52 -11.24
C GLU A 77 -13.57 1.93 -10.33
N LYS A 78 -13.33 0.72 -9.81
CA LYS A 78 -14.22 0.03 -8.87
C LYS A 78 -13.95 0.39 -7.41
N LYS A 79 -12.85 1.10 -7.12
CA LYS A 79 -12.56 1.61 -5.78
C LYS A 79 -13.43 2.82 -5.45
N ASN A 80 -14.73 2.60 -5.31
CA ASN A 80 -15.74 3.65 -5.16
C ASN A 80 -16.84 3.28 -4.16
N MET A 81 -17.71 4.22 -3.86
CA MET A 81 -18.80 4.05 -2.90
C MET A 81 -19.81 2.98 -3.33
N GLN A 82 -20.00 2.78 -4.63
CA GLN A 82 -20.93 1.76 -5.15
C GLN A 82 -20.46 0.36 -4.79
N SER A 83 -19.16 0.06 -4.93
CA SER A 83 -18.59 -1.22 -4.51
C SER A 83 -18.72 -1.46 -3.00
N VAL A 84 -18.54 -0.42 -2.19
CA VAL A 84 -18.77 -0.50 -0.74
C VAL A 84 -20.24 -0.84 -0.43
N MET A 85 -21.18 -0.20 -1.12
CA MET A 85 -22.61 -0.47 -0.95
C MET A 85 -22.98 -1.91 -1.37
N GLN A 86 -22.38 -2.45 -2.44
CA GLN A 86 -22.58 -3.85 -2.85
C GLN A 86 -22.12 -4.81 -1.74
N VAL A 87 -20.95 -4.57 -1.13
CA VAL A 87 -20.48 -5.37 0.01
C VAL A 87 -21.42 -5.26 1.20
N CYS A 88 -21.90 -4.05 1.54
CA CYS A 88 -22.85 -3.85 2.62
C CYS A 88 -24.20 -4.54 2.36
N SER A 89 -24.70 -4.51 1.12
CA SER A 89 -25.93 -5.20 0.73
C SER A 89 -25.78 -6.71 0.87
N TRP A 90 -24.67 -7.28 0.36
CA TRP A 90 -24.36 -8.70 0.54
C TRP A 90 -24.30 -9.12 2.01
N LEU A 91 -23.61 -8.34 2.87
CA LEU A 91 -23.56 -8.60 4.30
C LEU A 91 -24.95 -8.57 4.95
N LEU A 92 -25.83 -7.66 4.50
CA LEU A 92 -27.19 -7.55 4.99
C LEU A 92 -28.04 -8.75 4.55
N GLU A 93 -28.01 -9.12 3.28
CA GLU A 93 -28.72 -10.29 2.72
C GLU A 93 -28.33 -11.59 3.44
N LYS A 94 -27.06 -11.71 3.80
CA LYS A 94 -26.52 -12.83 4.55
C LYS A 94 -26.70 -12.71 6.06
N ASN A 95 -27.42 -11.70 6.54
CA ASN A 95 -27.67 -11.44 7.96
C ASN A 95 -26.39 -11.37 8.81
N ALA A 96 -25.32 -10.74 8.31
CA ALA A 96 -24.10 -10.53 9.08
C ALA A 96 -24.40 -9.74 10.37
N ASP A 97 -23.97 -10.27 11.52
CA ASP A 97 -24.08 -9.58 12.81
C ASP A 97 -22.74 -8.94 13.22
N ARG A 98 -22.71 -8.26 14.35
CA ARG A 98 -21.51 -7.53 14.83
C ARG A 98 -20.40 -8.47 15.34
N ASN A 99 -20.69 -9.74 15.56
CA ASN A 99 -19.71 -10.74 16.02
C ASN A 99 -19.01 -11.43 14.84
N ALA A 100 -19.52 -11.23 13.61
CA ALA A 100 -18.90 -11.77 12.41
C ALA A 100 -17.57 -11.08 12.11
N LEU A 101 -16.71 -11.78 11.34
CA LEU A 101 -15.49 -11.23 10.78
C LEU A 101 -15.65 -11.05 9.25
N LEU A 102 -15.32 -9.85 8.74
CA LEU A 102 -15.12 -9.62 7.31
C LEU A 102 -13.63 -9.75 6.99
N LEU A 103 -13.26 -10.76 6.21
CA LEU A 103 -11.89 -11.04 5.79
C LEU A 103 -11.70 -10.60 4.33
N GLY A 104 -10.82 -9.64 4.09
CA GLY A 104 -10.45 -9.19 2.74
C GLY A 104 -9.21 -9.92 2.22
N ILE A 105 -9.31 -10.59 1.07
CA ILE A 105 -8.19 -11.28 0.40
C ILE A 105 -7.94 -10.59 -0.94
N GLY A 106 -6.81 -9.86 -1.07
CA GLY A 106 -6.50 -9.11 -2.29
C GLY A 106 -5.47 -8.01 -2.10
N GLY A 107 -5.29 -7.21 -3.12
CA GLY A 107 -4.43 -6.02 -3.09
C GLY A 107 -5.03 -4.85 -2.30
N GLY A 108 -4.41 -3.67 -2.41
CA GLY A 108 -4.80 -2.45 -1.69
C GLY A 108 -6.24 -2.02 -1.92
N ILE A 109 -6.78 -2.20 -3.13
CA ILE A 109 -8.19 -1.88 -3.44
C ILE A 109 -9.13 -2.74 -2.62
N THR A 110 -8.87 -4.05 -2.57
CA THR A 110 -9.70 -5.00 -1.81
C THR A 110 -9.62 -4.72 -0.30
N THR A 111 -8.42 -4.47 0.24
CA THR A 111 -8.25 -4.17 1.66
C THR A 111 -8.95 -2.87 2.05
N ASP A 112 -8.84 -1.82 1.23
CA ASP A 112 -9.49 -0.53 1.47
C ASP A 112 -11.03 -0.63 1.46
N ILE A 113 -11.60 -1.32 0.46
CA ILE A 113 -13.06 -1.54 0.39
C ILE A 113 -13.53 -2.39 1.56
N THR A 114 -12.80 -3.47 1.91
CA THR A 114 -13.10 -4.31 3.07
C THR A 114 -13.13 -3.50 4.36
N GLY A 115 -12.07 -2.75 4.63
CA GLY A 115 -11.94 -1.99 5.86
C GLY A 115 -12.98 -0.85 5.95
N PHE A 116 -13.29 -0.18 4.83
CA PHE A 116 -14.29 0.88 4.82
C PHE A 116 -15.71 0.32 4.95
N ALA A 117 -16.09 -0.72 4.20
CA ALA A 117 -17.37 -1.40 4.36
C ALA A 117 -17.57 -1.90 5.81
N ALA A 118 -16.56 -2.58 6.37
CA ALA A 118 -16.60 -3.04 7.76
C ALA A 118 -16.74 -1.88 8.76
N SER A 119 -16.16 -0.72 8.47
CA SER A 119 -16.22 0.43 9.36
C SER A 119 -17.61 1.05 9.45
N ILE A 120 -18.37 1.07 8.36
CA ILE A 120 -19.68 1.69 8.27
C ILE A 120 -20.85 0.72 8.50
N TYR A 121 -20.70 -0.57 8.11
CA TYR A 121 -21.74 -1.58 8.26
C TYR A 121 -22.09 -1.76 9.74
N LYS A 122 -23.37 -1.65 10.09
CA LYS A 122 -23.90 -1.73 11.48
C LYS A 122 -23.09 -0.90 12.52
N ARG A 123 -22.46 0.20 12.11
CA ARG A 123 -21.56 1.07 12.89
C ARG A 123 -20.28 0.39 13.36
N GLY A 124 -19.84 -0.63 12.65
CA GLY A 124 -18.57 -1.33 12.86
C GLY A 124 -18.72 -2.84 12.93
N LEU A 125 -18.09 -3.52 11.96
CA LEU A 125 -17.90 -4.96 11.89
C LEU A 125 -16.43 -5.27 12.11
N ARG A 126 -16.06 -6.37 12.75
CA ARG A 126 -14.68 -6.83 12.84
C ARG A 126 -14.17 -7.17 11.44
N PHE A 127 -12.90 -6.87 11.17
CA PHE A 127 -12.31 -7.18 9.88
C PHE A 127 -10.83 -7.52 9.98
N ALA A 128 -10.35 -8.27 8.99
CA ALA A 128 -8.96 -8.65 8.84
C ALA A 128 -8.57 -8.67 7.37
N PHE A 129 -7.27 -8.69 7.10
CA PHE A 129 -6.72 -8.68 5.74
C PHE A 129 -5.78 -9.84 5.48
N VAL A 130 -5.83 -10.37 4.26
CA VAL A 130 -4.80 -11.18 3.63
C VAL A 130 -4.33 -10.40 2.39
N PRO A 131 -3.36 -9.49 2.56
CA PRO A 131 -2.84 -8.70 1.46
C PRO A 131 -2.07 -9.59 0.49
N THR A 132 -2.41 -9.53 -0.81
CA THR A 132 -1.85 -10.41 -1.84
C THR A 132 -0.86 -9.74 -2.80
N THR A 133 -0.65 -8.43 -2.69
CA THR A 133 0.39 -7.71 -3.42
C THR A 133 1.46 -7.20 -2.47
N ILE A 134 2.71 -7.02 -2.93
CA ILE A 134 3.77 -6.43 -2.09
C ILE A 134 3.33 -5.06 -1.58
N LEU A 135 2.78 -4.21 -2.45
CA LEU A 135 2.25 -2.89 -2.08
C LEU A 135 1.29 -2.98 -0.89
N SER A 136 0.37 -3.93 -0.89
CA SER A 136 -0.58 -4.07 0.21
C SER A 136 0.06 -4.64 1.48
N GLN A 137 1.05 -5.53 1.35
CA GLN A 137 1.76 -6.12 2.49
C GLN A 137 2.64 -5.11 3.23
N VAL A 138 3.34 -4.23 2.49
CA VAL A 138 4.26 -3.27 3.09
C VAL A 138 3.60 -1.91 3.40
N ASP A 139 2.48 -1.60 2.75
CA ASP A 139 1.85 -0.27 2.86
C ASP A 139 0.34 -0.33 3.09
N ALA A 140 -0.48 -0.64 2.11
CA ALA A 140 -1.91 -0.34 2.12
C ALA A 140 -2.69 -1.03 3.25
N ALA A 141 -2.39 -2.29 3.60
CA ALA A 141 -3.08 -3.02 4.66
C ALA A 141 -2.66 -2.58 6.08
N ILE A 142 -1.58 -1.80 6.22
CA ILE A 142 -1.01 -1.41 7.51
C ILE A 142 -1.35 0.04 7.83
N GLY A 143 -1.89 0.29 9.03
CA GLY A 143 -2.10 1.66 9.51
C GLY A 143 -3.53 2.14 9.48
N GLY A 144 -4.48 1.27 9.10
CA GLY A 144 -5.91 1.45 9.30
C GLY A 144 -6.56 2.55 8.47
N LYS A 145 -5.87 3.15 7.51
CA LYS A 145 -6.50 4.01 6.52
C LYS A 145 -7.28 3.11 5.56
N ASN A 146 -8.60 3.27 5.51
CA ASN A 146 -9.47 2.53 4.61
C ASN A 146 -10.34 3.53 3.88
N GLY A 147 -10.43 3.45 2.57
CA GLY A 147 -11.17 4.45 1.84
C GLY A 147 -11.34 4.17 0.36
N VAL A 148 -12.18 4.98 -0.26
CA VAL A 148 -12.51 4.87 -1.67
C VAL A 148 -12.44 6.23 -2.37
N ASN A 149 -12.34 6.16 -3.67
CA ASN A 149 -12.32 7.32 -4.54
C ASN A 149 -13.71 7.98 -4.61
N PHE A 150 -13.71 9.30 -4.75
CA PHE A 150 -14.93 10.07 -4.92
C PHE A 150 -14.70 11.21 -5.91
N MET A 151 -15.55 11.33 -6.91
CA MET A 151 -15.49 12.34 -8.01
C MET A 151 -14.13 12.29 -8.69
N ASN A 152 -13.26 11.85 -8.91
CA ASN A 152 -11.90 11.87 -9.47
C ASN A 152 -10.78 12.08 -8.42
N TYR A 153 -11.16 12.21 -7.14
CA TYR A 153 -10.16 12.31 -6.08
C TYR A 153 -9.93 10.94 -5.45
N LYS A 154 -8.68 10.51 -5.38
CA LYS A 154 -8.30 9.25 -4.73
C LYS A 154 -8.49 9.32 -3.21
N ASN A 155 -8.99 8.22 -2.63
CA ASN A 155 -9.09 8.00 -1.18
C ASN A 155 -9.81 9.14 -0.42
N MET A 156 -10.80 9.79 -1.06
CA MET A 156 -11.47 10.96 -0.48
C MET A 156 -12.46 10.59 0.64
N LEU A 157 -13.12 9.46 0.51
CA LEU A 157 -14.06 8.96 1.51
C LEU A 157 -13.45 7.78 2.23
N GLY A 158 -13.39 7.85 3.57
CA GLY A 158 -12.78 6.75 4.31
C GLY A 158 -12.82 6.92 5.82
N THR A 159 -12.20 5.97 6.49
CA THR A 159 -12.08 5.90 7.94
C THR A 159 -10.64 5.57 8.35
N ILE A 160 -10.29 5.89 9.60
CA ILE A 160 -9.05 5.41 10.22
C ILE A 160 -9.45 4.38 11.28
N ARG A 161 -9.45 3.10 10.87
CA ARG A 161 -9.78 1.99 11.75
C ARG A 161 -8.86 0.81 11.47
N MET A 162 -8.23 0.28 12.50
CA MET A 162 -7.31 -0.86 12.39
C MET A 162 -8.07 -2.16 12.15
N PRO A 163 -7.56 -3.06 11.28
CA PRO A 163 -8.00 -4.45 11.21
C PRO A 163 -7.61 -5.19 12.49
N GLU A 164 -8.29 -6.27 12.83
CA GLU A 164 -7.86 -7.14 13.92
C GLU A 164 -6.56 -7.88 13.56
N PHE A 165 -6.47 -8.34 12.32
CA PHE A 165 -5.29 -9.03 11.79
C PHE A 165 -4.92 -8.53 10.41
N VAL A 166 -3.62 -8.51 10.12
CA VAL A 166 -3.03 -8.47 8.79
C VAL A 166 -2.17 -9.71 8.67
N PHE A 167 -2.52 -10.62 7.75
CA PHE A 167 -1.82 -11.87 7.56
C PHE A 167 -0.81 -11.76 6.42
N GLU A 168 0.47 -11.69 6.73
CA GLU A 168 1.53 -11.80 5.74
C GLU A 168 1.73 -13.27 5.38
N CYS A 169 1.37 -13.63 4.17
CA CYS A 169 1.42 -14.99 3.66
C CYS A 169 2.36 -15.09 2.46
N PRO A 170 3.51 -15.77 2.59
CA PRO A 170 4.47 -15.93 1.49
C PRO A 170 3.92 -16.68 0.29
N GLU A 171 2.91 -17.53 0.48
CA GLU A 171 2.29 -18.28 -0.60
C GLU A 171 1.75 -17.35 -1.71
N VAL A 172 1.25 -16.17 -1.36
CA VAL A 172 0.68 -15.21 -2.33
C VAL A 172 1.75 -14.61 -3.28
N LEU A 173 3.03 -14.65 -2.91
CA LEU A 173 4.12 -14.20 -3.78
C LEU A 173 4.36 -15.15 -4.97
N GLU A 174 3.83 -16.37 -4.93
CA GLU A 174 3.98 -17.34 -6.02
C GLU A 174 3.24 -16.94 -7.30
N THR A 175 2.23 -16.08 -7.17
CA THR A 175 1.38 -15.63 -8.29
C THR A 175 1.54 -14.15 -8.62
N ILE A 176 2.46 -13.45 -7.94
CA ILE A 176 2.65 -12.03 -8.18
C ILE A 176 3.26 -11.79 -9.57
N SER A 177 2.70 -10.83 -10.30
CA SER A 177 3.26 -10.41 -11.59
C SER A 177 4.49 -9.53 -11.38
N TYR A 178 5.41 -9.53 -12.36
CA TYR A 178 6.55 -8.61 -12.33
C TYR A 178 6.11 -7.13 -12.23
N ARG A 179 5.00 -6.76 -12.86
CA ARG A 179 4.45 -5.40 -12.79
C ARG A 179 4.04 -5.04 -11.35
N ASP A 180 3.35 -5.94 -10.65
CA ASP A 180 2.96 -5.72 -9.25
C ASP A 180 4.16 -5.72 -8.32
N PHE A 181 5.17 -6.55 -8.62
CA PHE A 181 6.45 -6.55 -7.93
C PHE A 181 7.13 -5.18 -8.02
N VAL A 182 7.29 -4.62 -9.23
CA VAL A 182 7.90 -3.30 -9.45
C VAL A 182 7.13 -2.21 -8.71
N SER A 183 5.80 -2.22 -8.82
CA SER A 183 4.97 -1.24 -8.11
C SER A 183 5.14 -1.31 -6.58
N GLY A 184 5.18 -2.51 -6.01
CA GLY A 184 5.40 -2.70 -4.57
C GLY A 184 6.83 -2.37 -4.11
N SER A 185 7.82 -2.59 -5.00
CA SER A 185 9.23 -2.30 -4.73
C SER A 185 9.47 -0.82 -4.47
N ALA A 186 8.77 0.08 -5.16
CA ALA A 186 8.87 1.52 -4.95
C ALA A 186 8.48 1.92 -3.51
N GLU A 187 7.39 1.37 -3.00
CA GLU A 187 6.93 1.63 -1.63
C GLU A 187 7.86 1.03 -0.57
N MET A 188 8.45 -0.12 -0.88
CA MET A 188 9.42 -0.75 0.01
C MET A 188 10.71 0.07 0.09
N LEU A 189 11.25 0.52 -1.04
CA LEU A 189 12.41 1.42 -1.11
C LEU A 189 12.12 2.77 -0.44
N LYS A 190 10.93 3.34 -0.65
CA LYS A 190 10.46 4.52 0.09
C LYS A 190 10.58 4.32 1.61
N THR A 191 10.09 3.21 2.10
CA THR A 191 10.11 2.91 3.54
C THR A 191 11.54 2.81 4.05
N PHE A 192 12.46 2.22 3.30
CA PHE A 192 13.87 2.11 3.67
C PHE A 192 14.65 3.42 3.51
N ILE A 193 14.25 4.32 2.62
CA ILE A 193 14.78 5.69 2.58
C ILE A 193 14.35 6.48 3.83
N ILE A 194 13.18 6.20 4.38
CA ILE A 194 12.70 6.86 5.61
C ILE A 194 13.43 6.33 6.85
N ASP A 195 13.66 5.00 6.92
CA ASP A 195 14.32 4.32 8.02
C ASP A 195 15.15 3.13 7.48
N ASN A 196 16.46 3.29 7.36
CA ASN A 196 17.38 2.29 6.82
C ASN A 196 18.01 1.42 7.93
N ARG A 197 17.21 0.99 8.90
CA ARG A 197 17.71 0.02 9.88
C ARG A 197 18.21 -1.25 9.18
N ASP A 198 19.30 -1.83 9.70
CA ASP A 198 19.89 -3.07 9.18
C ASP A 198 20.34 -3.02 7.71
N TYR A 199 20.57 -1.84 7.14
CA TYR A 199 20.95 -1.65 5.72
C TYR A 199 19.94 -2.29 4.75
N ASN A 200 18.65 -2.15 5.06
CA ASN A 200 17.59 -2.76 4.26
C ASN A 200 17.43 -2.10 2.90
N TYR A 201 17.80 -0.82 2.75
CA TYR A 201 17.79 -0.14 1.46
C TYR A 201 18.75 -0.84 0.47
N GLU A 202 20.00 -1.01 0.85
CA GLU A 202 21.05 -1.61 0.03
C GLU A 202 20.74 -3.08 -0.29
N LYS A 203 20.20 -3.83 0.68
CA LYS A 203 19.73 -5.20 0.48
C LYS A 203 18.59 -5.26 -0.55
N ALA A 204 17.62 -4.35 -0.46
CA ALA A 204 16.49 -4.28 -1.37
C ALA A 204 16.94 -3.93 -2.79
N VAL A 205 17.75 -2.89 -2.97
CA VAL A 205 18.32 -2.50 -4.27
C VAL A 205 19.03 -3.69 -4.90
N ARG A 206 19.88 -4.39 -4.16
CA ARG A 206 20.60 -5.57 -4.67
C ARG A 206 19.64 -6.66 -5.16
N ILE A 207 18.64 -7.04 -4.37
CA ILE A 207 17.71 -8.12 -4.73
C ILE A 207 16.82 -7.71 -5.89
N PHE A 208 16.30 -6.47 -5.88
CA PHE A 208 15.40 -6.00 -6.93
C PHE A 208 16.12 -5.84 -8.27
N SER A 209 17.38 -5.39 -8.28
CA SER A 209 18.18 -5.31 -9.51
C SER A 209 18.51 -6.69 -10.08
N LEU A 210 18.74 -7.69 -9.25
CA LEU A 210 18.93 -9.09 -9.69
C LEU A 210 17.64 -9.64 -10.33
N ILE A 211 16.49 -9.37 -9.74
CA ILE A 211 15.20 -9.78 -10.31
C ILE A 211 14.94 -9.02 -11.62
N HIS A 212 15.19 -7.70 -11.67
CA HIS A 212 14.97 -6.88 -12.86
C HIS A 212 15.86 -7.32 -14.04
N SER A 213 17.12 -7.66 -13.79
CA SER A 213 18.08 -8.09 -14.81
C SER A 213 17.86 -9.53 -15.31
N SER A 214 17.03 -10.30 -14.63
CA SER A 214 16.71 -11.68 -15.04
C SER A 214 15.95 -11.72 -16.37
N LYS A 215 16.22 -12.75 -17.19
CA LYS A 215 15.45 -13.02 -18.42
C LYS A 215 14.01 -13.44 -18.11
N ASP A 216 13.83 -14.29 -17.11
CA ASP A 216 12.52 -14.70 -16.59
C ASP A 216 12.34 -14.07 -15.20
N LYS A 217 11.65 -12.92 -15.21
CA LYS A 217 11.46 -12.10 -14.02
C LYS A 217 10.51 -12.75 -13.01
N ASP A 218 9.46 -13.41 -13.48
CA ASP A 218 8.47 -14.06 -12.62
C ASP A 218 9.10 -15.27 -11.89
N SER A 219 9.88 -16.08 -12.58
CA SER A 219 10.65 -17.16 -11.95
C SER A 219 11.71 -16.62 -10.99
N SER A 220 12.32 -15.48 -11.32
CA SER A 220 13.30 -14.83 -10.44
C SER A 220 12.67 -14.35 -9.14
N ILE A 221 11.47 -13.75 -9.17
CA ILE A 221 10.73 -13.39 -7.96
C ILE A 221 10.55 -14.61 -7.03
N LYS A 222 10.16 -15.74 -7.59
CA LYS A 222 9.99 -16.99 -6.83
C LYS A 222 11.30 -17.48 -6.23
N SER A 223 12.41 -17.34 -6.96
CA SER A 223 13.74 -17.77 -6.51
C SER A 223 14.25 -16.95 -5.33
N TYR A 224 13.91 -15.66 -5.25
CA TYR A 224 14.26 -14.74 -4.16
C TYR A 224 13.15 -14.60 -3.10
N LYS A 225 12.18 -15.51 -3.06
CA LYS A 225 11.02 -15.45 -2.16
C LYS A 225 11.40 -15.25 -0.69
N LYS A 226 12.44 -15.94 -0.21
CA LYS A 226 12.89 -15.86 1.18
C LYS A 226 13.44 -14.48 1.53
N GLU A 227 14.28 -13.93 0.66
CA GLU A 227 14.85 -12.59 0.80
C GLU A 227 13.77 -11.52 0.71
N LEU A 228 12.84 -11.66 -0.25
CA LEU A 228 11.71 -10.76 -0.39
C LEU A 228 10.84 -10.74 0.86
N LEU A 229 10.56 -11.89 1.47
CA LEU A 229 9.82 -11.95 2.72
C LEU A 229 10.53 -11.22 3.85
N THR A 230 11.84 -11.38 3.95
CA THR A 230 12.64 -10.67 4.97
C THR A 230 12.49 -9.16 4.79
N LEU A 231 12.54 -8.67 3.54
CA LEU A 231 12.38 -7.25 3.23
C LEU A 231 10.94 -6.76 3.45
N ILE A 232 9.94 -7.57 3.09
CA ILE A 232 8.52 -7.26 3.34
C ILE A 232 8.30 -7.10 4.84
N HIS A 233 8.74 -8.04 5.66
CA HIS A 233 8.64 -7.96 7.12
C HIS A 233 9.33 -6.73 7.68
N ALA A 234 10.55 -6.42 7.21
CA ALA A 234 11.27 -5.23 7.64
C ALA A 234 10.52 -3.94 7.31
N ALA A 235 9.98 -3.82 6.10
CA ALA A 235 9.20 -2.65 5.69
C ALA A 235 7.89 -2.54 6.48
N ALA A 236 7.17 -3.63 6.67
CA ALA A 236 5.95 -3.69 7.47
C ALA A 236 6.22 -3.30 8.93
N ASP A 237 7.33 -3.75 9.53
CA ASP A 237 7.72 -3.40 10.89
C ASP A 237 8.04 -1.91 11.04
N ILE A 238 8.81 -1.33 10.11
CA ILE A 238 9.08 0.11 10.07
C ILE A 238 7.79 0.90 10.01
N LYS A 239 6.89 0.54 9.08
CA LYS A 239 5.59 1.22 8.95
C LYS A 239 4.75 1.09 10.20
N ALA A 240 4.66 -0.11 10.77
CA ALA A 240 3.94 -0.37 12.01
C ALA A 240 4.47 0.47 13.17
N ASP A 241 5.79 0.63 13.27
CA ASP A 241 6.44 1.49 14.26
C ASP A 241 5.99 2.94 14.14
N ILE A 242 6.09 3.51 12.94
CA ILE A 242 5.70 4.88 12.67
C ILE A 242 4.20 5.09 12.96
N VAL A 243 3.34 4.17 12.50
CA VAL A 243 1.89 4.23 12.74
C VAL A 243 1.55 4.11 14.23
N SER A 244 2.27 3.29 14.98
CA SER A 244 2.02 3.11 16.42
C SER A 244 2.26 4.40 17.21
N ARG A 245 3.21 5.23 16.77
CA ARG A 245 3.51 6.53 17.38
C ARG A 245 2.61 7.66 16.89
N ASP A 246 2.07 7.55 15.66
CA ASP A 246 1.22 8.59 15.08
C ASP A 246 0.11 7.99 14.20
N LYS A 247 -0.91 7.45 14.85
CA LYS A 247 -2.06 6.82 14.16
C LYS A 247 -2.79 7.75 13.19
N TYR A 248 -2.92 9.03 13.54
CA TYR A 248 -3.77 10.00 12.82
C TYR A 248 -2.99 10.90 11.86
N GLU A 249 -1.69 10.65 11.65
CA GLU A 249 -0.85 11.41 10.72
C GLU A 249 -0.77 12.92 11.04
N LYS A 250 -0.63 13.22 12.31
CA LYS A 250 -0.47 14.62 12.77
C LYS A 250 0.99 15.06 12.88
N GLY A 251 1.93 14.15 12.78
CA GLY A 251 3.36 14.38 12.94
C GLY A 251 4.21 13.36 12.18
N GLU A 252 4.86 12.43 12.88
CA GLU A 252 5.88 11.53 12.32
C GLU A 252 5.38 10.68 11.14
N ARG A 253 4.13 10.25 11.16
CA ARG A 253 3.55 9.46 10.06
C ARG A 253 3.52 10.19 8.73
N ARG A 254 3.59 11.53 8.71
CA ARG A 254 3.71 12.31 7.48
C ARG A 254 4.95 11.96 6.66
N LYS A 255 6.02 11.46 7.28
CA LYS A 255 7.23 10.97 6.60
C LYS A 255 6.90 9.88 5.56
N LEU A 256 5.87 9.07 5.79
CA LEU A 256 5.41 8.05 4.85
C LEU A 256 4.89 8.63 3.51
N ASN A 257 4.68 9.94 3.45
CA ASN A 257 4.33 10.65 2.22
C ASN A 257 5.56 11.08 1.38
N LEU A 258 6.75 10.54 1.64
CA LEU A 258 7.92 10.79 0.79
C LEU A 258 7.57 10.48 -0.68
N GLY A 259 7.81 11.44 -1.58
CA GLY A 259 7.48 11.35 -3.00
C GLY A 259 5.99 11.54 -3.35
N HIS A 260 5.07 11.41 -2.39
CA HIS A 260 3.62 11.35 -2.68
C HIS A 260 3.02 12.66 -3.19
N THR A 261 3.55 13.80 -2.82
CA THR A 261 3.08 15.11 -3.35
C THR A 261 3.24 15.17 -4.86
N PHE A 262 4.37 14.70 -5.39
CA PHE A 262 4.61 14.61 -6.83
C PHE A 262 3.87 13.42 -7.44
N ALA A 263 3.83 12.28 -6.78
CA ALA A 263 3.15 11.08 -7.25
C ALA A 263 1.65 11.34 -7.49
N HIS A 264 0.96 11.96 -6.56
CA HIS A 264 -0.46 12.32 -6.71
C HIS A 264 -0.70 13.29 -7.86
N ALA A 265 0.21 14.26 -8.07
CA ALA A 265 0.13 15.18 -9.21
C ALA A 265 0.32 14.45 -10.55
N ILE A 266 1.25 13.50 -10.62
CA ILE A 266 1.49 12.66 -11.79
C ILE A 266 0.27 11.77 -12.08
N GLU A 267 -0.28 11.09 -11.08
CA GLU A 267 -1.47 10.26 -11.22
C GLU A 267 -2.70 11.07 -11.67
N TRP A 268 -2.87 12.27 -11.10
CA TRP A 268 -3.93 13.19 -11.50
C TRP A 268 -3.79 13.59 -12.98
N GLN A 269 -2.59 14.00 -13.40
CA GLN A 269 -2.33 14.41 -14.79
C GLN A 269 -2.50 13.24 -15.76
N ALA A 270 -2.06 12.04 -15.40
CA ALA A 270 -2.28 10.82 -16.19
C ALA A 270 -3.78 10.53 -16.38
N SER A 271 -4.57 10.66 -15.32
CA SER A 271 -6.03 10.48 -15.38
C SER A 271 -6.71 11.51 -16.28
N LEU A 272 -6.29 12.78 -16.25
CA LEU A 272 -6.82 13.81 -17.13
C LEU A 272 -6.47 13.55 -18.60
N THR A 273 -5.22 13.17 -18.87
CA THR A 273 -4.77 12.86 -20.23
C THR A 273 -5.53 11.68 -20.81
N ASN A 274 -5.73 10.61 -20.05
CA ASN A 274 -6.48 9.43 -20.49
C ASN A 274 -7.93 9.79 -20.86
N LYS A 275 -8.60 10.66 -20.08
CA LYS A 275 -9.96 11.11 -20.39
C LYS A 275 -10.05 11.95 -21.66
N GLN A 276 -9.01 12.75 -21.94
CA GLN A 276 -8.98 13.63 -23.12
C GLN A 276 -8.63 12.89 -24.40
N THR A 277 -7.72 11.90 -24.31
CA THR A 277 -7.18 11.22 -25.51
C THR A 277 -7.84 9.87 -25.79
N GLY A 278 -8.66 9.33 -24.86
CA GLY A 278 -9.16 7.95 -24.93
C GLY A 278 -8.06 6.90 -24.80
N GLY A 279 -6.84 7.33 -24.42
CA GLY A 279 -5.67 6.48 -24.24
C GLY A 279 -5.61 5.85 -22.86
N SER A 280 -4.74 4.86 -22.69
CA SER A 280 -4.44 4.24 -21.40
C SER A 280 -2.99 4.51 -20.99
N ASN A 281 -2.69 5.73 -20.57
CA ASN A 281 -1.41 6.04 -19.91
C ASN A 281 -1.47 5.48 -18.47
N ASN A 282 -1.25 4.17 -18.34
CA ASN A 282 -1.37 3.46 -17.07
C ASN A 282 -0.06 3.55 -16.29
N ILE A 283 0.20 4.70 -15.69
CA ILE A 283 1.25 4.84 -14.67
C ILE A 283 0.72 4.19 -13.39
N SER A 284 1.40 3.16 -12.91
CA SER A 284 1.06 2.53 -11.64
C SER A 284 1.39 3.46 -10.46
N HIS A 285 0.75 3.24 -9.31
CA HIS A 285 1.04 4.01 -8.11
C HIS A 285 2.52 3.97 -7.72
N GLY A 286 3.14 2.79 -7.75
CA GLY A 286 4.56 2.64 -7.43
C GLY A 286 5.48 3.37 -8.42
N GLU A 287 5.16 3.39 -9.72
CA GLU A 287 5.92 4.18 -10.70
C GLU A 287 5.82 5.68 -10.39
N ALA A 288 4.62 6.18 -10.09
CA ALA A 288 4.43 7.58 -9.71
C ALA A 288 5.20 7.93 -8.43
N VAL A 289 5.21 7.03 -7.44
CA VAL A 289 5.96 7.21 -6.19
C VAL A 289 7.47 7.21 -6.42
N ALA A 290 7.99 6.31 -7.26
CA ALA A 290 9.42 6.27 -7.60
C ALA A 290 9.88 7.57 -8.29
N ILE A 291 9.10 8.04 -9.26
CA ILE A 291 9.34 9.35 -9.90
C ILE A 291 9.29 10.48 -8.87
N GLY A 292 8.28 10.46 -7.99
CA GLY A 292 8.13 11.48 -6.95
C GLY A 292 9.26 11.51 -5.95
N ILE A 293 9.82 10.34 -5.58
CA ILE A 293 10.99 10.24 -4.71
C ILE A 293 12.24 10.78 -5.42
N SER A 294 12.42 10.46 -6.72
CA SER A 294 13.52 10.98 -7.52
C SER A 294 13.51 12.51 -7.57
N ILE A 295 12.34 13.11 -7.81
CA ILE A 295 12.17 14.58 -7.78
C ILE A 295 12.43 15.13 -6.38
N ALA A 296 11.96 14.47 -5.33
CA ALA A 296 12.20 14.90 -3.94
C ALA A 296 13.69 14.83 -3.57
N ALA A 297 14.44 13.87 -4.10
CA ALA A 297 15.88 13.75 -3.89
C ALA A 297 16.63 14.93 -4.56
N ASP A 298 16.34 15.23 -5.83
CA ASP A 298 16.91 16.38 -6.54
C ASP A 298 16.59 17.71 -5.80
N LEU A 299 15.33 17.91 -5.44
CA LEU A 299 14.89 19.09 -4.68
C LEU A 299 15.64 19.21 -3.35
N SER A 300 15.87 18.09 -2.66
CA SER A 300 16.56 18.07 -1.36
C SER A 300 18.01 18.57 -1.48
N GLN A 301 18.70 18.22 -2.56
CA GLN A 301 20.05 18.72 -2.85
C GLN A 301 20.04 20.20 -3.21
N GLN A 302 19.16 20.62 -4.12
CA GLN A 302 19.13 21.99 -4.62
C GLN A 302 18.81 23.03 -3.55
N ILE A 303 17.99 22.68 -2.56
CA ILE A 303 17.68 23.58 -1.44
C ILE A 303 18.59 23.37 -0.22
N GLY A 304 19.62 22.50 -0.35
CA GLY A 304 20.64 22.29 0.67
C GLY A 304 20.21 21.49 1.89
N ILE A 305 19.13 20.71 1.80
CA ILE A 305 18.71 19.74 2.85
C ILE A 305 19.68 18.55 2.83
N CYS A 306 19.95 17.99 1.67
CA CYS A 306 20.97 16.98 1.49
C CYS A 306 22.32 17.64 1.18
N LYS A 307 23.35 17.25 1.95
CA LYS A 307 24.72 17.74 1.74
C LYS A 307 25.53 16.85 0.79
N ASP A 308 25.12 15.60 0.63
CA ASP A 308 25.73 14.67 -0.30
C ASP A 308 25.27 15.01 -1.73
N LYS A 309 26.22 15.45 -2.56
CA LYS A 309 25.97 15.86 -3.94
C LYS A 309 25.64 14.71 -4.89
N GLU A 310 25.92 13.47 -4.50
CA GLU A 310 25.67 12.29 -5.32
C GLU A 310 24.37 11.55 -4.91
N LEU A 311 23.74 11.91 -3.79
CA LEU A 311 22.62 11.16 -3.24
C LEU A 311 21.47 11.02 -4.23
N ALA A 312 21.02 12.11 -4.87
CA ALA A 312 19.90 12.05 -5.81
C ALA A 312 20.23 11.18 -7.01
N ARG A 313 21.42 11.35 -7.58
CA ARG A 313 21.92 10.53 -8.68
C ARG A 313 22.01 9.05 -8.29
N ASN A 314 22.49 8.74 -7.09
CA ASN A 314 22.59 7.37 -6.59
C ASN A 314 21.20 6.74 -6.44
N ILE A 315 20.23 7.45 -5.83
CA ILE A 315 18.85 6.98 -5.71
C ILE A 315 18.23 6.71 -7.10
N GLN A 316 18.44 7.62 -8.07
CA GLN A 316 17.92 7.45 -9.43
C GLN A 316 18.56 6.23 -10.13
N ASN A 317 19.88 6.05 -10.01
CA ASN A 317 20.57 4.88 -10.56
C ASN A 317 20.07 3.57 -9.92
N ASP A 318 19.91 3.55 -8.60
CA ASP A 318 19.37 2.41 -7.87
C ASP A 318 17.95 2.07 -8.34
N PHE A 319 17.09 3.07 -8.48
CA PHE A 319 15.72 2.89 -8.96
C PHE A 319 15.67 2.34 -10.38
N VAL A 320 16.46 2.91 -11.29
CA VAL A 320 16.58 2.39 -12.66
C VAL A 320 17.07 0.94 -12.66
N SER A 321 18.07 0.61 -11.84
CA SER A 321 18.56 -0.77 -11.71
C SER A 321 17.51 -1.75 -11.21
N CYS A 322 16.52 -1.26 -10.44
CA CYS A 322 15.38 -2.02 -9.95
C CYS A 322 14.19 -2.06 -10.94
N GLY A 323 14.30 -1.41 -12.10
CA GLY A 323 13.23 -1.33 -13.10
C GLY A 323 12.18 -0.26 -12.83
N LEU A 324 12.51 0.71 -11.95
CA LEU A 324 11.62 1.82 -11.59
C LEU A 324 11.89 3.04 -12.47
N ALA A 325 10.82 3.75 -12.85
CA ALA A 325 10.92 5.02 -13.55
C ALA A 325 11.38 6.14 -12.59
N THR A 326 12.24 7.05 -13.08
CA THR A 326 12.76 8.17 -12.29
C THR A 326 12.42 9.53 -12.89
N ALA A 327 11.96 9.57 -14.15
CA ALA A 327 11.60 10.79 -14.86
C ALA A 327 10.09 10.90 -15.07
N SER A 328 9.54 12.09 -14.80
CA SER A 328 8.12 12.37 -15.07
C SER A 328 7.86 12.46 -16.59
N PRO A 329 6.81 11.80 -17.10
CA PRO A 329 6.36 11.98 -18.48
C PRO A 329 5.65 13.33 -18.71
N PHE A 330 5.42 14.10 -17.64
CA PHE A 330 4.73 15.38 -17.68
C PHE A 330 5.70 16.53 -17.37
N GLN A 331 5.45 17.68 -17.99
CA GLN A 331 6.19 18.90 -17.68
C GLN A 331 5.86 19.39 -16.27
N PRO A 332 6.82 19.96 -15.51
CA PRO A 332 6.60 20.47 -14.15
C PRO A 332 5.40 21.42 -14.04
N ALA A 333 5.25 22.34 -14.98
CA ALA A 333 4.13 23.29 -15.01
C ALA A 333 2.76 22.60 -15.03
N SER A 334 2.62 21.44 -15.70
CA SER A 334 1.36 20.71 -15.74
C SER A 334 1.00 20.02 -14.42
N LEU A 335 1.96 19.84 -13.52
CA LEU A 335 1.76 19.25 -12.19
C LEU A 335 1.31 20.29 -11.14
N ALA A 336 1.51 21.60 -11.43
CA ALA A 336 1.25 22.68 -10.49
C ALA A 336 -0.18 22.72 -9.95
N ASP A 337 -1.16 22.60 -10.85
CA ASP A 337 -2.58 22.67 -10.49
C ASP A 337 -3.00 21.50 -9.60
N ALA A 338 -2.45 20.32 -9.87
CA ALA A 338 -2.71 19.14 -9.05
C ALA A 338 -2.08 19.27 -7.65
N MET A 339 -0.85 19.79 -7.58
CA MET A 339 -0.16 20.03 -6.31
C MET A 339 -0.86 21.10 -5.45
N LYS A 340 -1.38 22.16 -6.06
CA LYS A 340 -2.15 23.20 -5.36
C LYS A 340 -3.50 22.71 -4.83
N LYS A 341 -4.09 21.70 -5.47
CA LYS A 341 -5.36 21.08 -5.06
C LYS A 341 -5.19 19.95 -4.02
N ASP A 342 -3.98 19.53 -3.71
CA ASP A 342 -3.74 18.54 -2.66
C ASP A 342 -4.21 19.10 -1.31
N LYS A 343 -4.88 18.27 -0.52
CA LYS A 343 -5.44 18.59 0.83
C LYS A 343 -4.42 19.15 1.82
N LYS A 344 -3.14 19.08 1.50
CA LYS A 344 -2.01 19.52 2.34
C LYS A 344 -1.63 20.98 2.13
N THR A 345 -2.42 21.74 1.35
CA THR A 345 -2.15 23.17 1.08
C THR A 345 -2.81 24.00 2.17
N GLU A 346 -2.00 24.62 3.03
CA GLU A 346 -2.39 25.68 3.96
C GLU A 346 -1.70 26.98 3.51
N ASP A 347 -2.47 28.02 3.24
CA ASP A 347 -1.98 29.35 2.81
C ASP A 347 -1.02 29.33 1.60
N GLY A 348 -1.26 28.44 0.64
CA GLY A 348 -0.39 28.31 -0.56
C GLY A 348 0.92 27.53 -0.35
N MET A 349 1.15 27.06 0.88
CA MET A 349 2.28 26.22 1.24
C MET A 349 1.89 24.73 1.20
N VAL A 350 2.78 23.92 0.68
CA VAL A 350 2.63 22.45 0.61
C VAL A 350 3.70 21.78 1.48
N HIS A 351 3.29 20.75 2.20
CA HIS A 351 4.21 19.93 3.00
C HIS A 351 4.95 18.94 2.11
N PHE A 352 6.25 19.14 1.96
CA PHE A 352 7.13 18.21 1.26
C PHE A 352 7.93 17.39 2.26
N ILE A 353 8.01 16.09 2.01
CA ILE A 353 8.98 15.23 2.69
C ILE A 353 10.21 15.14 1.81
N LEU A 354 11.34 15.54 2.38
CA LEU A 354 12.63 15.69 1.69
C LEU A 354 13.67 14.80 2.32
N ILE A 355 14.68 14.40 1.54
CA ILE A 355 15.69 13.42 1.95
C ILE A 355 16.94 14.16 2.43
N GLU A 356 17.31 13.95 3.70
CA GLU A 356 18.57 14.42 4.24
C GLU A 356 19.70 13.41 3.95
N SER A 357 19.40 12.14 4.12
CA SER A 357 20.24 10.97 3.78
C SER A 357 19.36 9.72 3.71
N ILE A 358 19.86 8.61 3.18
CA ILE A 358 19.19 7.32 3.33
C ILE A 358 19.02 7.02 4.83
N GLY A 359 17.79 6.70 5.23
CA GLY A 359 17.39 6.51 6.65
C GLY A 359 16.98 7.78 7.38
N LYS A 360 17.03 8.95 6.72
CA LYS A 360 16.65 10.21 7.36
C LYS A 360 15.94 11.16 6.41
N VAL A 361 14.70 11.50 6.74
CA VAL A 361 13.86 12.45 5.98
C VAL A 361 13.34 13.55 6.89
N VAL A 362 13.06 14.71 6.32
CA VAL A 362 12.56 15.90 7.01
C VAL A 362 11.34 16.47 6.30
N GLU A 363 10.42 17.05 7.06
CA GLU A 363 9.27 17.78 6.54
C GLU A 363 9.64 19.26 6.33
N LYS A 364 9.28 19.82 5.18
CA LYS A 364 9.44 21.24 4.83
C LYS A 364 8.20 21.78 4.17
N ASN A 365 7.81 22.98 4.58
CA ASN A 365 6.74 23.74 3.94
C ASN A 365 7.35 24.62 2.86
N LEU A 366 6.94 24.43 1.62
CA LEU A 366 7.45 25.18 0.46
C LEU A 366 6.28 25.64 -0.40
N GLU A 367 6.46 26.80 -1.04
CA GLU A 367 5.55 27.30 -2.06
C GLU A 367 5.68 26.46 -3.34
N VAL A 368 4.55 26.05 -3.93
CA VAL A 368 4.53 25.22 -5.14
C VAL A 368 5.31 25.90 -6.28
N GLU A 369 5.12 27.20 -6.48
CA GLU A 369 5.80 27.95 -7.55
C GLU A 369 7.32 27.96 -7.39
N LYS A 370 7.81 28.09 -6.15
CA LYS A 370 9.23 28.01 -5.86
C LYS A 370 9.80 26.62 -6.19
N VAL A 371 9.08 25.57 -5.83
CA VAL A 371 9.48 24.19 -6.12
C VAL A 371 9.53 23.94 -7.63
N LEU A 372 8.51 24.37 -8.36
CA LEU A 372 8.47 24.22 -9.82
C LEU A 372 9.63 24.93 -10.51
N ASN A 373 9.90 26.19 -10.13
CA ASN A 373 11.03 26.95 -10.66
C ASN A 373 12.40 26.29 -10.41
N ILE A 374 12.51 25.53 -9.33
CA ILE A 374 13.71 24.76 -9.02
C ILE A 374 13.82 23.56 -9.96
N ILE A 375 12.76 22.77 -10.10
CA ILE A 375 12.72 21.55 -10.91
C ILE A 375 12.87 21.85 -12.43
N GLU A 376 12.40 23.01 -12.89
CA GLU A 376 12.50 23.40 -14.30
C GLU A 376 13.93 23.81 -14.71
N LYS A 377 14.74 24.29 -13.79
CA LYS A 377 16.13 24.74 -14.09
C LYS A 377 17.10 23.58 -14.34
N ASP A 378 16.75 22.36 -13.98
CA ASP A 378 17.59 21.17 -14.13
C ASP A 378 17.32 20.38 -15.43
N LYS A 379 16.45 20.86 -16.30
CA LYS A 379 16.19 20.32 -17.64
C LYS A 379 16.90 21.17 -18.71
#